data_3c68b88a77a4ec8efe7fdffcb9a3b2cf
#
_entry.id   3c68b88a77a4ec8efe7fdffcb9a3b2cf
#
_cell.length_a   1.000
_cell.length_b   1.000
_cell.length_c   1.000
_cell.angle_alpha   90.00
_cell.angle_beta   90.00
_cell.angle_gamma   90.00
#
_symmetry.space_group_name_H-M   'P 1'
#
loop_
_entity.id
_entity.type
_entity.pdbx_description
1 polymer ?
#
loop_
_entity_poly.entity_id
_entity_poly.type
_entity_poly.pdbx_seq_one_letter_code
_entity_poly.pdbx_strand_id
1 'polypeptide(L)'
;MTRVALSIGANLGDRLAALQYAVDTLAEAGTVVAVSDVYETDPVGGPEQPEYYNAVVVLLTDVPPLGVLATAHRAEQGKGRTREVRWGPRTLDVDVLAYGQEVRADPVLTLPHPRALERAFVLVPWAAVDPGFRL
;
A
#
# COMPACT_ATOMS: atom_id res chain seq x y z
N MET A 1 4.91 -5.36 -19.57
CA MET A 1 4.57 -4.71 -18.29
C MET A 1 3.94 -5.69 -17.32
N THR A 2 4.26 -5.57 -16.07
CA THR A 2 3.76 -6.46 -15.02
C THR A 2 2.72 -5.73 -14.18
N ARG A 3 1.68 -6.45 -13.77
CA ARG A 3 0.60 -5.94 -12.94
C ARG A 3 1.00 -6.10 -11.46
N VAL A 4 1.02 -4.99 -10.74
CA VAL A 4 1.45 -4.95 -9.34
C VAL A 4 0.30 -4.44 -8.50
N ALA A 5 0.01 -5.13 -7.39
CA ALA A 5 -0.98 -4.68 -6.43
C ALA A 5 -0.27 -4.15 -5.18
N LEU A 6 -0.69 -2.99 -4.70
CA LEU A 6 -0.15 -2.37 -3.49
C LEU A 6 -1.31 -1.93 -2.61
N SER A 7 -1.13 -2.09 -1.29
CA SER A 7 -2.06 -1.48 -0.34
C SER A 7 -1.48 -0.18 0.16
N ILE A 8 -2.35 0.80 0.37
CA ILE A 8 -2.00 2.09 0.95
C ILE A 8 -2.91 2.36 2.14
N GLY A 9 -2.35 2.89 3.21
CA GLY A 9 -3.11 3.14 4.43
C GLY A 9 -2.60 4.37 5.16
N ALA A 10 -3.52 5.14 5.73
CA ALA A 10 -3.20 6.33 6.50
C ALA A 10 -4.14 6.46 7.68
N ASN A 11 -3.62 6.87 8.85
CA ASN A 11 -4.45 7.03 10.06
C ASN A 11 -4.28 8.36 10.78
N LEU A 12 -3.38 9.21 10.34
CA LEU A 12 -3.15 10.51 10.97
C LEU A 12 -3.17 11.65 9.97
N GLY A 13 -3.54 12.82 10.44
CA GLY A 13 -3.56 14.04 9.64
C GLY A 13 -4.62 14.00 8.55
N ASP A 14 -4.33 14.60 7.43
CA ASP A 14 -5.20 14.55 6.25
C ASP A 14 -4.99 13.20 5.55
N ARG A 15 -5.80 12.22 5.93
CA ARG A 15 -5.66 10.84 5.46
C ARG A 15 -5.90 10.72 3.95
N LEU A 16 -6.87 11.44 3.42
CA LEU A 16 -7.14 11.42 1.97
C LEU A 16 -6.00 12.02 1.17
N ALA A 17 -5.43 13.13 1.65
CA ALA A 17 -4.28 13.74 1.01
C ALA A 17 -3.06 12.81 1.03
N ALA A 18 -2.86 12.06 2.13
CA ALA A 18 -1.79 11.08 2.22
C ALA A 18 -1.96 9.96 1.21
N LEU A 19 -3.18 9.43 1.05
CA LEU A 19 -3.46 8.39 0.06
C LEU A 19 -3.25 8.93 -1.36
N GLN A 20 -3.69 10.15 -1.65
CA GLN A 20 -3.49 10.76 -2.96
C GLN A 20 -1.99 10.92 -3.27
N TYR A 21 -1.22 11.35 -2.28
CA TYR A 21 0.23 11.46 -2.42
C TYR A 21 0.87 10.11 -2.74
N ALA A 22 0.39 9.04 -2.10
CA ALA A 22 0.89 7.69 -2.37
C ALA A 22 0.61 7.30 -3.84
N VAL A 23 -0.62 7.53 -4.32
CA VAL A 23 -0.99 7.22 -5.70
C VAL A 23 -0.11 8.01 -6.68
N ASP A 24 0.08 9.30 -6.42
CA ASP A 24 0.89 10.16 -7.28
C ASP A 24 2.36 9.71 -7.32
N THR A 25 2.89 9.29 -6.18
CA THR A 25 4.27 8.79 -6.10
C THR A 25 4.41 7.45 -6.83
N LEU A 26 3.47 6.54 -6.64
CA LEU A 26 3.48 5.25 -7.33
C LEU A 26 3.37 5.41 -8.85
N ALA A 27 2.68 6.44 -9.32
CA ALA A 27 2.57 6.72 -10.74
C ALA A 27 3.91 7.05 -11.39
N GLU A 28 4.93 7.39 -10.61
CA GLU A 28 6.29 7.59 -11.11
C GLU A 28 6.96 6.29 -11.51
N ALA A 29 6.51 5.16 -10.97
CA ALA A 29 7.07 3.84 -11.29
C ALA A 29 6.34 3.11 -12.41
N GLY A 30 5.20 3.62 -12.88
CA GLY A 30 4.43 2.99 -13.94
C GLY A 30 3.09 3.67 -14.15
N THR A 31 2.15 2.92 -14.73
CA THR A 31 0.80 3.43 -14.99
C THR A 31 -0.17 2.90 -13.95
N VAL A 32 -0.80 3.79 -13.19
CA VAL A 32 -1.86 3.41 -12.26
C VAL A 32 -3.12 3.10 -13.10
N VAL A 33 -3.54 1.84 -13.08
CA VAL A 33 -4.68 1.39 -13.89
C VAL A 33 -5.96 1.26 -13.08
N ALA A 34 -5.86 1.16 -11.75
CA ALA A 34 -7.03 1.11 -10.88
C ALA A 34 -6.67 1.53 -9.48
N VAL A 35 -7.60 2.19 -8.81
CA VAL A 35 -7.52 2.51 -7.38
C VAL A 35 -8.87 2.15 -6.79
N SER A 36 -8.88 1.39 -5.71
CA SER A 36 -10.13 1.03 -5.05
C SER A 36 -10.77 2.23 -4.36
N ASP A 37 -12.02 2.07 -3.95
CA ASP A 37 -12.63 2.99 -3.00
C ASP A 37 -11.80 3.00 -1.71
N VAL A 38 -11.93 4.07 -0.96
CA VAL A 38 -11.29 4.18 0.35
C VAL A 38 -12.19 3.51 1.39
N TYR A 39 -11.60 2.63 2.19
CA TYR A 39 -12.30 1.92 3.26
C TYR A 39 -11.80 2.38 4.61
N GLU A 40 -12.69 2.67 5.53
CA GLU A 40 -12.34 2.94 6.91
C GLU A 40 -12.23 1.63 7.67
N THR A 41 -11.16 1.48 8.44
CA THR A 41 -10.96 0.29 9.26
C THR A 41 -10.48 0.68 10.65
N ASP A 42 -10.91 -0.08 11.66
CA ASP A 42 -10.47 0.13 13.03
C ASP A 42 -9.01 -0.32 13.20
N PRO A 43 -8.21 0.42 14.00
CA PRO A 43 -6.87 -0.04 14.35
C PRO A 43 -6.95 -1.37 15.08
N VAL A 44 -6.01 -2.27 14.78
CA VAL A 44 -5.95 -3.59 15.43
C VAL A 44 -5.05 -3.49 16.65
N GLY A 45 -5.68 -3.58 17.84
CA GLY A 45 -4.96 -3.56 19.11
C GLY A 45 -4.36 -2.20 19.47
N GLY A 46 -3.80 -2.10 20.65
CA GLY A 46 -3.10 -0.92 21.10
C GLY A 46 -3.99 0.22 21.60
N PRO A 47 -3.41 1.40 21.87
CA PRO A 47 -4.14 2.54 22.37
C PRO A 47 -5.12 3.11 21.34
N GLU A 48 -6.04 3.94 21.81
CA GLU A 48 -6.98 4.63 20.94
C GLU A 48 -6.24 5.40 19.86
N GLN A 49 -6.63 5.14 18.61
CA GLN A 49 -6.08 5.79 17.44
C GLN A 49 -7.22 6.11 16.47
N PRO A 50 -7.05 7.12 15.61
CA PRO A 50 -8.01 7.36 14.54
C PRO A 50 -8.13 6.13 13.63
N GLU A 51 -9.27 5.97 13.02
CA GLU A 51 -9.46 4.90 12.05
C GLU A 51 -8.51 5.06 10.87
N TYR A 52 -8.08 3.92 10.32
CA TYR A 52 -7.31 3.91 9.08
C TYR A 52 -8.20 4.13 7.88
N TYR A 53 -7.69 4.88 6.92
CA TYR A 53 -8.22 4.91 5.57
C TYR A 53 -7.32 4.01 4.73
N ASN A 54 -7.91 3.02 4.07
CA ASN A 54 -7.17 2.03 3.28
C ASN A 54 -7.71 1.95 1.86
N ALA A 55 -6.82 1.69 0.92
CA ALA A 55 -7.18 1.45 -0.47
C ALA A 55 -6.16 0.50 -1.10
N VAL A 56 -6.48 -0.04 -2.26
CA VAL A 56 -5.57 -0.85 -3.05
C VAL A 56 -5.36 -0.18 -4.40
N VAL A 57 -4.11 -0.12 -4.82
CA VAL A 57 -3.69 0.45 -6.11
C VAL A 57 -3.19 -0.67 -6.99
N VAL A 58 -3.60 -0.67 -8.24
CA VAL A 58 -3.06 -1.59 -9.26
C VAL A 58 -2.24 -0.77 -10.25
N LEU A 59 -0.99 -1.18 -10.41
CA LEU A 59 0.02 -0.49 -11.21
C LEU A 59 0.53 -1.43 -12.30
N LEU A 60 0.66 -0.94 -13.52
CA LEU A 60 1.39 -1.64 -14.58
C LEU A 60 2.78 -1.04 -14.68
N THR A 61 3.82 -1.87 -14.60
CA THR A 61 5.18 -1.38 -14.55
C THR A 61 6.18 -2.30 -15.24
N ASP A 62 7.26 -1.71 -15.72
CA ASP A 62 8.46 -2.44 -16.17
C ASP A 62 9.58 -2.38 -15.12
N VAL A 63 9.33 -1.68 -14.01
CA VAL A 63 10.29 -1.56 -12.90
C VAL A 63 10.34 -2.89 -12.14
N PRO A 64 11.53 -3.41 -11.83
CA PRO A 64 11.65 -4.66 -11.05
C PRO A 64 11.02 -4.55 -9.66
N PRO A 65 10.70 -5.68 -9.01
CA PRO A 65 10.04 -5.67 -7.69
C PRO A 65 10.74 -4.82 -6.63
N LEU A 66 12.05 -4.88 -6.54
CA LEU A 66 12.78 -4.06 -5.55
C LEU A 66 12.73 -2.57 -5.87
N GLY A 67 12.61 -2.21 -7.15
CA GLY A 67 12.41 -0.81 -7.56
C GLY A 67 11.02 -0.30 -7.17
N VAL A 68 9.99 -1.14 -7.30
CA VAL A 68 8.65 -0.80 -6.83
C VAL A 68 8.65 -0.63 -5.31
N LEU A 69 9.33 -1.52 -4.60
CA LEU A 69 9.47 -1.41 -3.15
C LEU A 69 10.17 -0.11 -2.75
N ALA A 70 11.21 0.29 -3.47
CA ALA A 70 11.91 1.55 -3.22
C ALA A 70 10.97 2.76 -3.41
N THR A 71 10.12 2.71 -4.44
CA THR A 71 9.12 3.76 -4.69
C THR A 71 8.10 3.82 -3.55
N ALA A 72 7.66 2.66 -3.06
CA ALA A 72 6.74 2.58 -1.92
C ALA A 72 7.36 3.21 -0.66
N HIS A 73 8.60 2.88 -0.36
CA HIS A 73 9.32 3.46 0.78
C HIS A 73 9.49 4.97 0.63
N ARG A 74 9.78 5.45 -0.58
CA ARG A 74 9.89 6.89 -0.83
C ARG A 74 8.57 7.61 -0.57
N ALA A 75 7.44 7.01 -0.91
CA ALA A 75 6.13 7.57 -0.62
C ALA A 75 5.92 7.68 0.90
N GLU A 76 6.23 6.63 1.63
CA GLU A 76 6.11 6.63 3.10
C GLU A 76 6.96 7.72 3.73
N GLN A 77 8.21 7.86 3.28
CA GLN A 77 9.14 8.84 3.83
C GLN A 77 8.76 10.28 3.47
N GLY A 78 8.22 10.50 2.29
CA GLY A 78 7.88 11.83 1.82
C GLY A 78 6.70 12.46 2.54
N LYS A 79 5.73 11.67 2.96
CA LYS A 79 4.49 12.18 3.57
C LYS A 79 4.33 11.78 5.03
N GLY A 80 4.80 10.60 5.38
CA GLY A 80 4.51 9.99 6.68
C GLY A 80 5.38 10.43 7.83
N ARG A 81 6.48 11.14 7.57
CA ARG A 81 7.44 11.47 8.62
C ARG A 81 7.62 12.95 8.79
N THR A 82 6.91 13.50 9.74
CA THR A 82 7.27 14.81 10.26
C THR A 82 8.41 14.59 11.25
N ARG A 83 9.41 15.43 11.22
CA ARG A 83 10.56 15.36 12.11
C ARG A 83 10.19 15.52 13.58
N GLU A 84 9.02 16.05 13.83
CA GLU A 84 8.53 16.37 15.18
C GLU A 84 7.97 15.15 15.90
N VAL A 85 7.59 14.11 15.16
CA VAL A 85 6.98 12.92 15.76
C VAL A 85 7.84 11.71 15.47
N ARG A 86 8.96 11.66 16.16
CA ARG A 86 9.98 10.62 15.96
C ARG A 86 9.47 9.22 16.28
N TRP A 87 8.53 9.11 17.22
CA TRP A 87 8.00 7.85 17.72
C TRP A 87 6.49 7.72 17.49
N GLY A 88 5.90 8.63 16.74
CA GLY A 88 4.47 8.58 16.45
C GLY A 88 4.10 7.54 15.41
N PRO A 89 2.80 7.22 15.30
CA PRO A 89 2.31 6.35 14.25
C PRO A 89 2.63 6.96 12.88
N ARG A 90 2.86 6.10 11.90
CA ARG A 90 3.12 6.56 10.53
C ARG A 90 1.85 7.12 9.93
N THR A 91 1.96 8.25 9.24
CA THR A 91 0.83 8.83 8.53
C THR A 91 0.51 8.11 7.23
N LEU A 92 1.44 7.34 6.70
CA LEU A 92 1.26 6.60 5.45
C LEU A 92 2.05 5.29 5.46
N ASP A 93 1.34 4.19 5.17
CA ASP A 93 1.94 2.88 4.96
C ASP A 93 1.66 2.44 3.51
N VAL A 94 2.67 1.90 2.84
CA VAL A 94 2.55 1.39 1.47
C VAL A 94 3.19 0.00 1.42
N ASP A 95 2.39 -1.01 1.11
CA ASP A 95 2.85 -2.40 1.04
C ASP A 95 2.69 -2.96 -0.38
N VAL A 96 3.74 -3.61 -0.88
CA VAL A 96 3.66 -4.35 -2.14
C VAL A 96 3.01 -5.70 -1.85
N LEU A 97 1.84 -5.94 -2.41
CA LEU A 97 1.06 -7.16 -2.14
C LEU A 97 1.41 -8.28 -3.10
N ALA A 98 1.54 -7.99 -4.37
CA ALA A 98 1.84 -8.96 -5.42
C ALA A 98 2.49 -8.27 -6.61
N TYR A 99 3.36 -8.99 -7.29
CA TYR A 99 4.01 -8.54 -8.52
C TYR A 99 3.80 -9.60 -9.58
N GLY A 100 2.74 -9.44 -10.37
CA GLY A 100 2.33 -10.47 -11.32
C GLY A 100 2.12 -11.81 -10.63
N GLN A 101 2.76 -12.84 -11.15
CA GLN A 101 2.73 -14.20 -10.59
C GLN A 101 4.02 -14.51 -9.80
N GLU A 102 4.87 -13.52 -9.57
CA GLU A 102 6.17 -13.76 -8.95
C GLU A 102 6.03 -14.21 -7.49
N VAL A 103 6.82 -15.18 -7.11
CA VAL A 103 6.95 -15.68 -5.74
C VAL A 103 8.34 -15.34 -5.26
N ARG A 104 8.44 -14.63 -4.15
CA ARG A 104 9.72 -14.25 -3.54
C ARG A 104 9.67 -14.54 -2.05
N ALA A 105 10.77 -15.03 -1.53
CA ALA A 105 10.91 -15.29 -0.10
C ALA A 105 12.29 -14.80 0.35
N ASP A 106 12.49 -13.47 0.30
CA ASP A 106 13.71 -12.88 0.82
C ASP A 106 13.41 -11.92 1.97
N PRO A 107 14.42 -11.59 2.80
CA PRO A 107 14.20 -10.77 4.00
C PRO A 107 13.67 -9.37 3.73
N VAL A 108 13.92 -8.84 2.53
CA VAL A 108 13.53 -7.47 2.17
C VAL A 108 12.15 -7.44 1.58
N LEU A 109 11.79 -8.47 0.78
CA LEU A 109 10.52 -8.50 0.07
C LEU A 109 10.03 -9.92 -0.09
N THR A 110 8.86 -10.21 0.47
CA THR A 110 8.18 -11.49 0.30
C THR A 110 6.94 -11.27 -0.57
N LEU A 111 6.81 -12.06 -1.62
CA LEU A 111 5.70 -11.97 -2.56
C LEU A 111 5.05 -13.35 -2.75
N PRO A 112 3.73 -13.47 -2.75
CA PRO A 112 2.79 -12.42 -2.32
C PRO A 112 2.98 -12.04 -0.86
N HIS A 113 2.46 -10.88 -0.49
CA HIS A 113 2.61 -10.37 0.88
C HIS A 113 2.07 -11.39 1.89
N PRO A 114 2.84 -11.78 2.93
CA PRO A 114 2.47 -12.91 3.77
C PRO A 114 1.20 -12.72 4.59
N ARG A 115 0.80 -11.48 4.84
CA ARG A 115 -0.40 -11.17 5.61
C ARG A 115 -1.59 -10.74 4.78
N ALA A 116 -1.47 -10.71 3.45
CA ALA A 116 -2.55 -10.25 2.59
C ALA A 116 -3.82 -11.08 2.80
N LEU A 117 -3.69 -12.39 2.94
CA LEU A 117 -4.83 -13.30 3.13
C LEU A 117 -5.52 -13.15 4.49
N GLU A 118 -4.82 -12.56 5.47
CA GLU A 118 -5.33 -12.43 6.83
C GLU A 118 -6.02 -11.10 7.09
N ARG A 119 -6.00 -10.18 6.12
CA ARG A 119 -6.46 -8.80 6.32
C ARG A 119 -7.63 -8.47 5.42
N ALA A 120 -8.83 -8.41 5.98
CA ALA A 120 -10.02 -8.03 5.21
C ALA A 120 -9.89 -6.62 4.61
N PHE A 121 -9.21 -5.69 5.30
CA PHE A 121 -9.01 -4.34 4.78
C PHE A 121 -8.08 -4.29 3.57
N VAL A 122 -7.41 -5.40 3.25
CA VAL A 122 -6.61 -5.57 2.03
C VAL A 122 -7.42 -6.35 0.99
N LEU A 123 -8.01 -7.47 1.38
CA LEU A 123 -8.69 -8.38 0.45
C LEU A 123 -9.95 -7.77 -0.16
N VAL A 124 -10.73 -7.04 0.63
CA VAL A 124 -11.98 -6.45 0.14
C VAL A 124 -11.71 -5.38 -0.94
N PRO A 125 -10.87 -4.36 -0.67
CA PRO A 125 -10.56 -3.39 -1.72
C PRO A 125 -9.80 -3.99 -2.90
N TRP A 126 -8.96 -5.00 -2.66
CA TRP A 126 -8.23 -5.67 -3.74
C TRP A 126 -9.20 -6.38 -4.69
N ALA A 127 -10.14 -7.15 -4.14
CA ALA A 127 -11.13 -7.85 -4.96
C ALA A 127 -11.98 -6.87 -5.78
N ALA A 128 -12.24 -5.67 -5.26
CA ALA A 128 -13.03 -4.66 -5.97
C ALA A 128 -12.34 -4.13 -7.22
N VAL A 129 -11.01 -4.05 -7.24
CA VAL A 129 -10.26 -3.47 -8.38
C VAL A 129 -9.54 -4.51 -9.21
N ASP A 130 -9.42 -5.73 -8.73
CA ASP A 130 -8.73 -6.81 -9.41
C ASP A 130 -9.48 -8.13 -9.21
N PRO A 131 -10.69 -8.25 -9.77
CA PRO A 131 -11.56 -9.40 -9.51
C PRO A 131 -11.00 -10.73 -10.03
N GLY A 132 -10.07 -10.70 -10.96
CA GLY A 132 -9.39 -11.90 -11.46
C GLY A 132 -8.21 -12.37 -10.64
N PHE A 133 -7.90 -11.64 -9.56
CA PHE A 133 -6.74 -11.93 -8.73
C PHE A 133 -6.89 -13.27 -8.00
N ARG A 134 -5.79 -14.02 -7.94
CA ARG A 134 -5.68 -15.28 -7.19
C ARG A 134 -4.37 -15.29 -6.43
N LEU A 135 -4.43 -15.58 -5.17
CA LEU A 135 -3.23 -15.80 -4.36
C LEU A 135 -2.76 -17.24 -4.47
#